data_054aee7a5717b188360d9ccff7aca002
#
_entry.id   054aee7a5717b188360d9ccff7aca002
#
_cell.length_a   1.000
_cell.length_b   1.000
_cell.length_c   1.000
_cell.angle_alpha   90.00
_cell.angle_beta   90.00
_cell.angle_gamma   90.00
#
_symmetry.space_group_name_H-M   'P 1'
#
loop_
_entity.id
_entity.type
_entity.pdbx_description
1 polymer ?
#
loop_
_entity_poly.entity_id
_entity_poly.type
_entity_poly.pdbx_seq_one_letter_code
_entity_poly.pdbx_strand_id
1 'polypeptide(L)'
;MRDFDKNCEVKTLGRYLEYNPLTGCITWKKRDTTYFTSKTAESTWNRKFLGRQAGSIDSSTGYRVITINNTKYYAHRVALMLSNKATLKGHVDHINGNKEDNRLINLREVTPSQNMKNSKLRTDNKSGFPGVWWDKSRSLWEASIYVDGAKKSLGRFKELSSAVLARVTAEPAYGYHANDGRSQ
;
A
#
# COMPACT_ATOMS: atom_id res chain seq x y z
N MET A 1 -15.52 7.01 -11.52
CA MET A 1 -15.14 7.07 -10.11
C MET A 1 -15.79 8.33 -9.56
N ARG A 2 -16.82 8.21 -8.68
CA ARG A 2 -17.60 9.37 -8.22
C ARG A 2 -16.73 10.21 -7.29
N ASP A 3 -16.58 11.49 -7.56
CA ASP A 3 -16.00 12.48 -6.64
C ASP A 3 -16.96 12.65 -5.45
N PHE A 4 -16.80 11.80 -4.44
CA PHE A 4 -17.39 12.06 -3.13
C PHE A 4 -16.59 13.19 -2.48
N ASP A 5 -17.32 14.18 -1.93
CA ASP A 5 -16.77 15.29 -1.18
C ASP A 5 -15.74 14.79 -0.14
N LYS A 6 -14.47 14.99 -0.46
CA LYS A 6 -13.33 14.34 0.20
C LYS A 6 -13.22 14.63 1.69
N ASN A 7 -13.72 15.78 2.15
CA ASN A 7 -13.76 16.14 3.58
C ASN A 7 -14.89 15.45 4.35
N CYS A 8 -15.99 15.08 3.69
CA CYS A 8 -17.08 14.32 4.28
C CYS A 8 -16.66 12.87 4.55
N GLU A 9 -15.78 12.30 3.72
CA GLU A 9 -15.35 10.92 3.80
C GLU A 9 -14.57 10.62 5.09
N VAL A 10 -13.56 11.42 5.45
CA VAL A 10 -12.75 11.22 6.67
C VAL A 10 -13.58 11.35 7.93
N LYS A 11 -14.46 12.36 7.99
CA LYS A 11 -15.38 12.55 9.12
C LYS A 11 -16.34 11.37 9.26
N THR A 12 -16.84 10.87 8.14
CA THR A 12 -17.72 9.70 8.10
C THR A 12 -17.01 8.45 8.57
N LEU A 13 -15.81 8.17 8.07
CA LEU A 13 -14.99 7.04 8.51
C LEU A 13 -14.70 7.10 10.02
N GLY A 14 -14.34 8.27 10.54
CA GLY A 14 -14.07 8.49 11.96
C GLY A 14 -15.27 8.33 12.89
N ARG A 15 -16.51 8.40 12.35
CA ARG A 15 -17.74 8.06 13.13
C ARG A 15 -17.91 6.56 13.32
N TYR A 16 -17.48 5.76 12.35
CA TYR A 16 -17.68 4.30 12.35
C TYR A 16 -16.49 3.53 12.88
N LEU A 17 -15.28 4.08 12.74
CA LEU A 17 -14.03 3.36 12.91
C LEU A 17 -13.09 4.07 13.88
N GLU A 18 -12.33 3.26 14.59
CA GLU A 18 -11.20 3.68 15.41
C GLU A 18 -9.93 2.99 14.89
N TYR A 19 -8.86 3.75 14.77
CA TYR A 19 -7.57 3.27 14.29
C TYR A 19 -6.50 3.39 15.36
N ASN A 20 -5.78 2.30 15.60
CA ASN A 20 -4.61 2.29 16.46
C ASN A 20 -3.32 2.33 15.61
N PRO A 21 -2.57 3.44 15.60
CA PRO A 21 -1.40 3.60 14.73
C PRO A 21 -0.23 2.69 15.09
N LEU A 22 -0.14 2.22 16.34
CA LEU A 22 0.94 1.34 16.79
C LEU A 22 0.73 -0.11 16.38
N THR A 23 -0.52 -0.57 16.42
CA THR A 23 -0.86 -1.96 16.06
C THR A 23 -1.31 -2.12 14.62
N GLY A 24 -1.72 -1.03 13.96
CA GLY A 24 -2.33 -1.05 12.63
C GLY A 24 -3.78 -1.52 12.64
N CYS A 25 -4.35 -1.80 13.82
CA CYS A 25 -5.70 -2.33 13.92
C CYS A 25 -6.75 -1.23 13.72
N ILE A 26 -7.78 -1.53 12.94
CA ILE A 26 -8.97 -0.70 12.77
C ILE A 26 -10.14 -1.46 13.37
N THR A 27 -10.85 -0.84 14.32
CA THR A 27 -11.99 -1.45 15.02
C THR A 27 -13.28 -0.69 14.79
N TRP A 28 -14.41 -1.38 14.94
CA TRP A 28 -15.71 -0.75 14.87
C TRP A 28 -16.01 0.03 16.15
N LYS A 29 -16.43 1.28 16.01
CA LYS A 29 -16.99 2.09 17.10
C LYS A 29 -18.44 1.70 17.38
N LYS A 30 -18.92 2.08 18.56
CA LYS A 30 -20.35 2.02 18.90
C LYS A 30 -21.14 2.84 17.90
N ARG A 31 -22.24 2.28 17.41
CA ARG A 31 -23.22 2.97 16.58
C ARG A 31 -24.48 3.24 17.41
N ASP A 32 -25.06 4.39 17.25
CA ASP A 32 -26.32 4.79 17.88
C ASP A 32 -27.54 4.43 17.02
N THR A 33 -28.74 4.67 17.56
CA THR A 33 -30.01 4.34 16.91
C THR A 33 -30.22 5.00 15.55
N THR A 34 -29.54 6.14 15.26
CA THR A 34 -29.70 6.87 13.99
C THR A 34 -29.26 6.04 12.77
N TYR A 35 -28.46 5.00 12.99
CA TYR A 35 -27.98 4.10 11.95
C TYR A 35 -28.84 2.84 11.76
N PHE A 36 -29.92 2.68 12.56
CA PHE A 36 -30.69 1.46 12.57
C PHE A 36 -32.20 1.76 12.54
N THR A 37 -32.96 0.78 12.10
CA THR A 37 -34.42 0.85 12.08
C THR A 37 -35.04 0.61 13.45
N SER A 38 -34.29 0.05 14.42
CA SER A 38 -34.75 -0.26 15.77
C SER A 38 -33.64 -0.36 16.80
N LYS A 39 -33.95 -0.19 18.08
CA LYS A 39 -33.04 -0.43 19.22
C LYS A 39 -32.53 -1.88 19.26
N THR A 40 -33.32 -2.83 18.86
CA THR A 40 -32.93 -4.25 18.78
C THR A 40 -31.83 -4.45 17.72
N ALA A 41 -32.00 -3.83 16.55
CA ALA A 41 -30.98 -3.88 15.48
C ALA A 41 -29.66 -3.22 15.91
N GLU A 42 -29.75 -2.05 16.59
CA GLU A 42 -28.59 -1.38 17.19
C GLU A 42 -27.86 -2.29 18.19
N SER A 43 -28.57 -2.82 19.16
CA SER A 43 -28.02 -3.69 20.22
C SER A 43 -27.36 -4.95 19.61
N THR A 44 -28.04 -5.58 18.66
CA THR A 44 -27.55 -6.77 17.97
C THR A 44 -26.26 -6.46 17.21
N TRP A 45 -26.22 -5.34 16.47
CA TRP A 45 -25.04 -4.93 15.72
C TRP A 45 -23.88 -4.60 16.66
N ASN A 46 -24.11 -3.77 17.68
CA ASN A 46 -23.07 -3.38 18.64
C ASN A 46 -22.52 -4.60 19.39
N ARG A 47 -23.36 -5.53 19.84
CA ARG A 47 -22.90 -6.79 20.47
C ARG A 47 -22.00 -7.61 19.55
N LYS A 48 -22.29 -7.61 18.23
CA LYS A 48 -21.54 -8.38 17.23
C LYS A 48 -20.22 -7.72 16.82
N PHE A 49 -20.18 -6.41 16.69
CA PHE A 49 -19.09 -5.72 16.00
C PHE A 49 -18.28 -4.73 16.85
N LEU A 50 -18.87 -4.11 17.89
CA LEU A 50 -18.19 -3.10 18.70
C LEU A 50 -16.85 -3.61 19.21
N GLY A 51 -15.78 -2.83 18.98
CA GLY A 51 -14.40 -3.14 19.40
C GLY A 51 -13.73 -4.25 18.60
N ARG A 52 -14.44 -4.95 17.70
CA ARG A 52 -13.84 -5.97 16.85
C ARG A 52 -13.15 -5.35 15.64
N GLN A 53 -12.16 -6.06 15.12
CA GLN A 53 -11.46 -5.66 13.91
C GLN A 53 -12.41 -5.48 12.73
N ALA A 54 -12.31 -4.37 12.04
CA ALA A 54 -13.15 -4.04 10.91
C ALA A 54 -12.63 -4.67 9.62
N GLY A 55 -13.58 -5.18 8.82
CA GLY A 55 -13.31 -5.73 7.49
C GLY A 55 -12.70 -7.13 7.49
N SER A 56 -12.48 -7.64 6.30
CA SER A 56 -11.90 -8.97 6.02
C SER A 56 -10.84 -8.86 4.94
N ILE A 57 -9.98 -9.87 4.85
CA ILE A 57 -9.00 -9.98 3.76
C ILE A 57 -9.73 -10.34 2.47
N ASP A 58 -9.51 -9.57 1.43
CA ASP A 58 -9.92 -9.88 0.08
C ASP A 58 -8.92 -10.87 -0.53
N SER A 59 -9.39 -12.09 -0.82
CA SER A 59 -8.54 -13.18 -1.31
C SER A 59 -7.88 -12.91 -2.65
N SER A 60 -8.47 -12.05 -3.48
CA SER A 60 -7.95 -11.73 -4.81
C SER A 60 -6.80 -10.73 -4.74
N THR A 61 -6.86 -9.78 -3.79
CA THR A 61 -5.88 -8.71 -3.67
C THR A 61 -4.93 -8.87 -2.50
N GLY A 62 -5.31 -9.65 -1.48
CA GLY A 62 -4.59 -9.82 -0.22
C GLY A 62 -4.69 -8.60 0.71
N TYR A 63 -5.47 -7.59 0.38
CA TYR A 63 -5.69 -6.42 1.24
C TYR A 63 -6.90 -6.62 2.15
N ARG A 64 -6.85 -6.02 3.34
CA ARG A 64 -8.04 -5.91 4.18
C ARG A 64 -8.99 -4.85 3.63
N VAL A 65 -10.27 -5.23 3.45
CA VAL A 65 -11.34 -4.38 2.92
C VAL A 65 -12.42 -4.20 3.98
N ILE A 66 -12.81 -2.94 4.20
CA ILE A 66 -13.88 -2.54 5.13
C ILE A 66 -15.05 -2.03 4.29
N THR A 67 -16.25 -2.55 4.53
CA THR A 67 -17.46 -2.09 3.84
C THR A 67 -18.31 -1.22 4.77
N ILE A 68 -18.58 0.01 4.36
CA ILE A 68 -19.45 0.96 5.06
C ILE A 68 -20.47 1.48 4.05
N ASN A 69 -21.75 1.34 4.36
CA ASN A 69 -22.85 1.82 3.51
C ASN A 69 -22.69 1.36 2.04
N ASN A 70 -22.42 0.07 1.84
CA ASN A 70 -22.15 -0.57 0.54
C ASN A 70 -20.92 -0.04 -0.23
N THR A 71 -20.10 0.82 0.40
CA THR A 71 -18.84 1.29 -0.18
C THR A 71 -17.67 0.54 0.43
N LYS A 72 -16.78 0.04 -0.44
CA LYS A 72 -15.57 -0.68 -0.04
C LYS A 72 -14.40 0.26 0.11
N TYR A 73 -13.68 0.14 1.23
CA TYR A 73 -12.48 0.91 1.57
C TYR A 73 -11.33 -0.04 1.88
N TYR A 74 -10.17 0.21 1.32
CA TYR A 74 -8.95 -0.50 1.73
C TYR A 74 -8.50 -0.02 3.10
N ALA A 75 -8.21 -0.94 4.02
CA ALA A 75 -7.87 -0.64 5.42
C ALA A 75 -6.63 0.28 5.54
N HIS A 76 -5.58 0.04 4.75
CA HIS A 76 -4.38 0.90 4.74
C HIS A 76 -4.69 2.36 4.37
N ARG A 77 -5.63 2.58 3.45
CA ARG A 77 -6.07 3.94 3.10
C ARG A 77 -6.84 4.58 4.24
N VAL A 78 -7.78 3.82 4.85
CA VAL A 78 -8.55 4.26 6.03
C VAL A 78 -7.61 4.61 7.19
N ALA A 79 -6.62 3.76 7.47
CA ALA A 79 -5.61 3.99 8.50
C ALA A 79 -4.91 5.34 8.34
N LEU A 80 -4.38 5.59 7.14
CA LEU A 80 -3.65 6.82 6.84
C LEU A 80 -4.57 8.05 6.86
N MET A 81 -5.81 7.93 6.32
CA MET A 81 -6.81 9.01 6.35
C MET A 81 -7.22 9.38 7.77
N LEU A 82 -7.47 8.40 8.64
CA LEU A 82 -7.83 8.63 10.04
C LEU A 82 -6.66 9.23 10.84
N SER A 83 -5.44 8.78 10.56
CA SER A 83 -4.24 9.31 11.21
C SER A 83 -3.97 10.77 10.83
N ASN A 84 -4.00 11.08 9.54
CA ASN A 84 -3.70 12.40 9.01
C ASN A 84 -4.88 13.38 9.13
N LYS A 85 -6.08 12.88 9.47
CA LYS A 85 -7.35 13.63 9.46
C LYS A 85 -7.59 14.34 8.11
N ALA A 86 -7.10 13.77 7.03
CA ALA A 86 -7.14 14.32 5.68
C ALA A 86 -7.38 13.22 4.64
N THR A 87 -7.91 13.63 3.50
CA THR A 87 -8.07 12.76 2.33
C THR A 87 -6.74 12.57 1.62
N LEU A 88 -6.57 11.40 1.02
CA LEU A 88 -5.36 11.03 0.30
C LEU A 88 -5.49 11.42 -1.18
N LYS A 89 -4.46 12.03 -1.73
CA LYS A 89 -4.37 12.40 -3.15
C LYS A 89 -3.70 11.29 -3.97
N GLY A 90 -2.81 10.50 -3.32
CA GLY A 90 -2.00 9.47 -3.94
C GLY A 90 -2.44 8.03 -3.64
N HIS A 91 -1.58 7.11 -4.03
CA HIS A 91 -1.67 5.71 -3.62
C HIS A 91 -1.11 5.57 -2.19
N VAL A 92 -1.55 4.52 -1.48
CA VAL A 92 -0.92 4.15 -0.20
C VAL A 92 -0.15 2.87 -0.42
N ASP A 93 1.07 2.87 0.06
CA ASP A 93 2.02 1.78 -0.08
C ASP A 93 2.49 1.27 1.29
N HIS A 94 2.74 -0.03 1.38
CA HIS A 94 3.32 -0.69 2.54
C HIS A 94 4.83 -0.77 2.38
N ILE A 95 5.59 -0.05 3.22
CA ILE A 95 7.04 0.07 3.14
C ILE A 95 7.72 -1.31 3.18
N ASN A 96 7.22 -2.23 4.01
CA ASN A 96 7.74 -3.60 4.13
C ASN A 96 7.11 -4.60 3.15
N GLY A 97 6.20 -4.17 2.26
CA GLY A 97 5.48 -5.03 1.31
C GLY A 97 4.40 -5.94 1.92
N ASN A 98 4.26 -5.99 3.25
CA ASN A 98 3.22 -6.78 3.92
C ASN A 98 1.89 -6.02 3.92
N LYS A 99 0.94 -6.49 3.12
CA LYS A 99 -0.39 -5.88 2.92
C LYS A 99 -1.30 -5.90 4.15
N GLU A 100 -0.98 -6.69 5.16
CA GLU A 100 -1.72 -6.78 6.41
C GLU A 100 -1.15 -5.88 7.51
N ASP A 101 0.10 -5.40 7.37
CA ASP A 101 0.76 -4.53 8.35
C ASP A 101 0.36 -3.07 8.14
N ASN A 102 -0.79 -2.70 8.70
CA ASN A 102 -1.33 -1.34 8.59
C ASN A 102 -0.84 -0.40 9.71
N ARG A 103 0.27 -0.68 10.38
CA ARG A 103 0.88 0.26 11.34
C ARG A 103 1.29 1.55 10.62
N LEU A 104 1.09 2.69 11.27
CA LEU A 104 1.35 3.99 10.66
C LEU A 104 2.79 4.12 10.14
N ILE A 105 3.76 3.59 10.90
CA ILE A 105 5.18 3.61 10.54
C ILE A 105 5.48 2.84 9.24
N ASN A 106 4.60 1.92 8.85
CA ASN A 106 4.72 1.09 7.65
C ASN A 106 3.94 1.63 6.45
N LEU A 107 3.14 2.68 6.63
CA LEU A 107 2.30 3.25 5.58
C LEU A 107 2.86 4.57 5.08
N ARG A 108 2.88 4.75 3.77
CA ARG A 108 3.24 6.02 3.13
C ARG A 108 2.29 6.36 1.99
N GLU A 109 2.01 7.65 1.81
CA GLU A 109 1.35 8.12 0.61
C GLU A 109 2.40 8.30 -0.48
N VAL A 110 2.16 7.72 -1.65
CA VAL A 110 3.07 7.73 -2.79
C VAL A 110 2.37 8.20 -4.06
N THR A 111 3.13 8.84 -4.93
CA THR A 111 2.66 9.12 -6.29
C THR A 111 2.57 7.82 -7.11
N PRO A 112 1.82 7.79 -8.22
CA PRO A 112 1.81 6.63 -9.11
C PRO A 112 3.21 6.21 -9.58
N SER A 113 4.09 7.18 -9.85
CA SER A 113 5.49 6.92 -10.24
C SER A 113 6.28 6.22 -9.13
N GLN A 114 6.14 6.67 -7.88
CA GLN A 114 6.78 6.02 -6.73
C GLN A 114 6.21 4.63 -6.46
N ASN A 115 4.90 4.44 -6.64
CA ASN A 115 4.28 3.13 -6.46
C ASN A 115 4.76 2.11 -7.51
N MET A 116 5.07 2.55 -8.73
CA MET A 116 5.66 1.69 -9.75
C MET A 116 7.07 1.19 -9.37
N LYS A 117 7.84 1.98 -8.60
CA LYS A 117 9.17 1.59 -8.11
C LYS A 117 9.09 0.40 -7.14
N ASN A 118 8.00 0.28 -6.39
CA ASN A 118 7.72 -0.80 -5.43
C ASN A 118 7.07 -2.05 -6.06
N SER A 119 6.97 -2.11 -7.39
CA SER A 119 6.37 -3.25 -8.08
C SER A 119 7.20 -4.52 -7.85
N LYS A 120 6.49 -5.63 -7.58
CA LYS A 120 7.13 -6.94 -7.47
C LYS A 120 7.97 -7.27 -8.71
N LEU A 121 9.07 -7.98 -8.50
CA LEU A 121 9.85 -8.53 -9.59
C LEU A 121 8.95 -9.32 -10.55
N ARG A 122 9.16 -9.14 -11.84
CA ARG A 122 8.48 -9.95 -12.84
C ARG A 122 8.96 -11.40 -12.74
N THR A 123 8.06 -12.34 -12.96
CA THR A 123 8.36 -13.78 -12.89
C THR A 123 9.40 -14.24 -13.91
N ASP A 124 9.57 -13.48 -15.01
CA ASP A 124 10.58 -13.73 -16.06
C ASP A 124 11.96 -13.10 -15.74
N ASN A 125 12.09 -12.39 -14.64
CA ASN A 125 13.36 -11.78 -14.24
C ASN A 125 14.31 -12.84 -13.67
N LYS A 126 15.34 -13.17 -14.43
CA LYS A 126 16.35 -14.18 -14.06
C LYS A 126 17.47 -13.64 -13.16
N SER A 127 17.61 -12.32 -13.04
CA SER A 127 18.66 -11.70 -12.22
C SER A 127 18.32 -11.71 -10.73
N GLY A 128 17.03 -11.80 -10.37
CA GLY A 128 16.55 -11.61 -8.98
C GLY A 128 16.53 -10.15 -8.52
N PHE A 129 16.90 -9.19 -9.38
CA PHE A 129 16.97 -7.77 -9.04
C PHE A 129 16.20 -6.89 -10.03
N PRO A 130 15.41 -5.88 -9.55
CA PRO A 130 14.72 -4.94 -10.42
C PRO A 130 15.72 -4.13 -11.24
N GLY A 131 15.42 -3.96 -12.53
CA GLY A 131 16.25 -3.14 -13.42
C GLY A 131 17.59 -3.76 -13.80
N VAL A 132 17.80 -5.06 -13.51
CA VAL A 132 18.96 -5.83 -13.97
C VAL A 132 18.46 -6.99 -14.83
N TRP A 133 18.97 -7.14 -16.04
CA TRP A 133 18.61 -8.23 -16.97
C TRP A 133 19.78 -8.63 -17.85
N TRP A 134 19.68 -9.85 -18.38
CA TRP A 134 20.68 -10.38 -19.33
C TRP A 134 20.35 -9.96 -20.76
N ASP A 135 21.26 -9.22 -21.40
CA ASP A 135 21.19 -8.90 -22.82
C ASP A 135 21.84 -10.05 -23.63
N LYS A 136 21.01 -10.88 -24.23
CA LYS A 136 21.45 -12.03 -25.02
C LYS A 136 22.27 -11.62 -26.25
N SER A 137 21.98 -10.45 -26.86
CA SER A 137 22.63 -10.01 -28.09
C SER A 137 24.07 -9.60 -27.84
N ARG A 138 24.35 -9.13 -26.63
CA ARG A 138 25.68 -8.63 -26.22
C ARG A 138 26.41 -9.57 -25.25
N SER A 139 25.70 -10.60 -24.75
CA SER A 139 26.22 -11.48 -23.71
C SER A 139 26.72 -10.70 -22.48
N LEU A 140 25.94 -9.74 -22.03
CA LEU A 140 26.25 -8.87 -20.90
C LEU A 140 25.01 -8.68 -20.01
N TRP A 141 25.24 -8.46 -18.72
CA TRP A 141 24.23 -7.97 -17.79
C TRP A 141 24.05 -6.47 -17.96
N GLU A 142 22.85 -6.00 -18.18
CA GLU A 142 22.52 -4.58 -18.25
C GLU A 142 21.83 -4.15 -16.96
N ALA A 143 22.28 -3.03 -16.38
CA ALA A 143 21.63 -2.38 -15.24
C ALA A 143 21.02 -1.05 -15.68
N SER A 144 19.80 -0.77 -15.21
CA SER A 144 19.12 0.51 -15.41
C SER A 144 18.24 0.89 -14.23
N ILE A 145 17.85 2.16 -14.20
CA ILE A 145 16.94 2.73 -13.21
C ILE A 145 15.97 3.66 -13.90
N TYR A 146 14.72 3.73 -13.42
CA TYR A 146 13.75 4.68 -13.90
C TYR A 146 13.77 5.95 -13.05
N VAL A 147 13.92 7.10 -13.69
CA VAL A 147 13.93 8.41 -13.04
C VAL A 147 12.94 9.29 -13.80
N ASP A 148 11.95 9.82 -13.11
CA ASP A 148 10.92 10.72 -13.68
C ASP A 148 10.27 10.18 -14.96
N GLY A 149 9.97 8.87 -14.96
CA GLY A 149 9.35 8.19 -16.10
C GLY A 149 10.30 7.78 -17.21
N ALA A 150 11.58 8.17 -17.17
CA ALA A 150 12.59 7.82 -18.15
C ALA A 150 13.53 6.71 -17.65
N LYS A 151 13.88 5.77 -18.55
CA LYS A 151 14.87 4.73 -18.27
C LYS A 151 16.27 5.32 -18.40
N LYS A 152 17.07 5.24 -17.32
CA LYS A 152 18.47 5.64 -17.29
C LYS A 152 19.37 4.40 -17.22
N SER A 153 20.31 4.25 -18.14
CA SER A 153 21.32 3.18 -18.12
C SER A 153 22.33 3.43 -17.00
N LEU A 154 22.67 2.37 -16.26
CA LEU A 154 23.72 2.36 -15.25
C LEU A 154 24.97 1.62 -15.72
N GLY A 155 24.90 1.01 -16.91
CA GLY A 155 26.03 0.33 -17.54
C GLY A 155 25.71 -1.12 -17.93
N ARG A 156 26.73 -1.75 -18.55
CA ARG A 156 26.74 -3.16 -18.96
C ARG A 156 27.93 -3.85 -18.34
N PHE A 157 27.73 -5.06 -17.85
CA PHE A 157 28.68 -5.78 -17.02
C PHE A 157 28.80 -7.23 -17.47
N LYS A 158 29.97 -7.80 -17.36
CA LYS A 158 30.19 -9.24 -17.59
C LYS A 158 29.58 -10.08 -16.46
N GLU A 159 29.72 -9.58 -15.22
CA GLU A 159 29.26 -10.26 -14.02
C GLU A 159 27.91 -9.70 -13.51
N LEU A 160 27.00 -10.61 -13.09
CA LEU A 160 25.74 -10.25 -12.48
C LEU A 160 25.94 -9.39 -11.23
N SER A 161 26.89 -9.75 -10.38
CA SER A 161 27.23 -9.03 -9.14
C SER A 161 27.55 -7.56 -9.38
N SER A 162 28.32 -7.27 -10.42
CA SER A 162 28.69 -5.89 -10.81
C SER A 162 27.47 -5.09 -11.28
N ALA A 163 26.58 -5.70 -12.06
CA ALA A 163 25.34 -5.07 -12.50
C ALA A 163 24.40 -4.79 -11.32
N VAL A 164 24.29 -5.74 -10.39
CA VAL A 164 23.49 -5.60 -9.17
C VAL A 164 24.06 -4.49 -8.28
N LEU A 165 25.38 -4.45 -8.08
CA LEU A 165 26.04 -3.41 -7.30
C LEU A 165 25.77 -2.02 -7.89
N ALA A 166 25.93 -1.86 -9.20
CA ALA A 166 25.64 -0.59 -9.89
C ALA A 166 24.17 -0.15 -9.66
N ARG A 167 23.23 -1.10 -9.71
CA ARG A 167 21.82 -0.82 -9.46
C ARG A 167 21.58 -0.41 -8.00
N VAL A 168 22.05 -1.18 -7.02
CA VAL A 168 21.84 -0.94 -5.59
C VAL A 168 22.49 0.37 -5.15
N THR A 169 23.70 0.68 -5.64
CA THR A 169 24.38 1.94 -5.34
C THR A 169 23.64 3.16 -5.89
N ALA A 170 22.96 3.03 -7.03
CA ALA A 170 22.21 4.13 -7.63
C ALA A 170 20.86 4.38 -6.93
N GLU A 171 20.26 3.37 -6.29
CA GLU A 171 18.91 3.46 -5.71
C GLU A 171 18.70 4.65 -4.76
N PRO A 172 19.57 4.89 -3.75
CA PRO A 172 19.39 6.00 -2.81
C PRO A 172 19.41 7.37 -3.49
N ALA A 173 20.30 7.55 -4.47
CA ALA A 173 20.45 8.82 -5.20
C ALA A 173 19.18 9.19 -6.01
N TYR A 174 18.35 8.20 -6.36
CA TYR A 174 17.11 8.39 -7.13
C TYR A 174 15.84 8.12 -6.32
N GLY A 175 15.94 8.13 -4.97
CA GLY A 175 14.80 8.01 -4.06
C GLY A 175 14.11 6.63 -4.12
N TYR A 176 14.88 5.57 -4.33
CA TYR A 176 14.45 4.19 -4.17
C TYR A 176 14.72 3.73 -2.74
N HIS A 177 13.83 2.93 -2.18
CA HIS A 177 14.02 2.31 -0.88
C HIS A 177 14.65 0.92 -1.01
N ALA A 178 15.33 0.47 0.04
CA ALA A 178 16.02 -0.82 0.05
C ALA A 178 15.13 -2.03 -0.27
N ASN A 179 13.81 -1.88 -0.07
CA ASN A 179 12.81 -2.95 -0.31
C ASN A 179 12.05 -2.77 -1.64
N ASP A 180 12.35 -1.72 -2.42
CA ASP A 180 11.64 -1.47 -3.68
C ASP A 180 11.83 -2.65 -4.65
N GLY A 181 10.72 -3.36 -4.96
CA GLY A 181 10.68 -4.47 -5.93
C GLY A 181 11.36 -5.77 -5.49
N ARG A 182 11.81 -5.90 -4.26
CA ARG A 182 12.38 -7.14 -3.72
C ARG A 182 11.30 -7.92 -2.99
N SER A 183 11.12 -9.20 -3.35
CA SER A 183 10.37 -10.13 -2.52
C SER A 183 11.16 -10.43 -1.26
N GLN A 184 10.52 -10.24 -0.11
CA GLN A 184 10.97 -10.88 1.13
C GLN A 184 10.61 -12.34 1.10
#